data_93b9850a5b99db09d73bb84ef6cbc4db
#
_entry.id   93b9850a5b99db09d73bb84ef6cbc4db
#
_cell.length_a   1.000
_cell.length_b   1.000
_cell.length_c   1.000
_cell.angle_alpha   90.00
_cell.angle_beta   90.00
_cell.angle_gamma   90.00
#
_symmetry.space_group_name_H-M   'P 1'
#
loop_
_entity.id
_entity.type
_entity.pdbx_description
1 polymer ?
#
loop_
_entity_poly.entity_id
_entity_poly.type
_entity_poly.pdbx_seq_one_letter_code
_entity_poly.pdbx_strand_id
1 'polypeptide(L)'
;MVAMQDVKEDIKKTEIELFVINKVKEFRKAAKMSQRKLSMELRLCISYVNRAENYKLREKYNLNHLNELSKIFNCSIADFLPSPNVEIDTINQYLELHPKLKARNEKMIKDAEEKGRKKREEKEKKGKVRRKNDEI
;
A
#
# COMPACT_ATOMS: atom_id res chain seq x y z
N MET A 1 0.03 -26.92 17.70
CA MET A 1 -0.05 -25.44 17.69
C MET A 1 0.89 -24.91 16.64
N VAL A 2 0.34 -24.34 15.59
CA VAL A 2 1.17 -23.70 14.56
C VAL A 2 1.79 -22.47 15.20
N ALA A 3 3.12 -22.33 15.13
CA ALA A 3 3.80 -21.18 15.69
C ALA A 3 3.30 -19.90 15.01
N MET A 4 3.07 -18.82 15.77
CA MET A 4 2.66 -17.53 15.24
C MET A 4 3.60 -16.99 14.15
N GLN A 5 4.85 -17.43 14.13
CA GLN A 5 5.85 -17.08 13.13
C GLN A 5 5.50 -17.61 11.74
N ASP A 6 4.95 -18.83 11.64
CA ASP A 6 4.55 -19.41 10.34
C ASP A 6 3.38 -18.66 9.72
N VAL A 7 2.45 -18.15 10.56
CA VAL A 7 1.31 -17.34 10.12
C VAL A 7 1.79 -15.98 9.56
N LYS A 8 2.82 -15.37 10.16
CA LYS A 8 3.38 -14.09 9.70
C LYS A 8 4.09 -14.20 8.36
N GLU A 9 4.77 -15.32 8.09
CA GLU A 9 5.48 -15.55 6.84
C GLU A 9 4.54 -15.69 5.64
N ASP A 10 3.31 -16.16 5.86
CA ASP A 10 2.31 -16.38 4.82
C ASP A 10 1.44 -15.15 4.53
N ILE A 11 1.50 -14.12 5.36
CA ILE A 11 0.67 -12.91 5.20
C ILE A 11 1.16 -12.11 4.00
N LYS A 12 0.25 -11.82 3.05
CA LYS A 12 0.55 -11.08 1.81
C LYS A 12 -0.04 -9.66 1.79
N LYS A 13 -0.53 -9.19 2.93
CA LYS A 13 -1.22 -7.90 3.06
C LYS A 13 -0.60 -7.09 4.20
N THR A 14 -0.62 -5.77 4.05
CA THR A 14 -0.16 -4.86 5.10
C THR A 14 -1.21 -4.75 6.20
N GLU A 15 -0.81 -4.20 7.34
CA GLU A 15 -1.69 -4.02 8.51
C GLU A 15 -2.93 -3.20 8.18
N ILE A 16 -2.76 -2.08 7.44
CA ILE A 16 -3.90 -1.26 7.06
C ILE A 16 -4.83 -1.97 6.08
N GLU A 17 -4.28 -2.74 5.15
CA GLU A 17 -5.08 -3.54 4.22
C GLU A 17 -5.90 -4.59 4.96
N LEU A 18 -5.31 -5.27 5.92
CA LEU A 18 -6.00 -6.24 6.78
C LEU A 18 -7.08 -5.58 7.62
N PHE A 19 -6.81 -4.39 8.17
CA PHE A 19 -7.79 -3.65 8.96
C PHE A 19 -9.05 -3.36 8.14
N VAL A 20 -8.87 -2.82 6.93
CA VAL A 20 -9.98 -2.49 6.03
C VAL A 20 -10.76 -3.75 5.64
N ILE A 21 -10.07 -4.82 5.28
CA ILE A 21 -10.69 -6.08 4.89
C ILE A 21 -11.51 -6.66 6.05
N ASN A 22 -10.98 -6.62 7.26
CA ASN A 22 -11.68 -7.11 8.46
C ASN A 22 -12.91 -6.27 8.77
N LYS A 23 -12.85 -4.95 8.59
CA LYS A 23 -14.01 -4.07 8.76
C LYS A 23 -15.10 -4.38 7.74
N VAL A 24 -14.74 -4.53 6.49
CA VAL A 24 -15.70 -4.93 5.44
C VAL A 24 -16.32 -6.28 5.77
N LYS A 25 -15.52 -7.23 6.25
CA LYS A 25 -16.01 -8.55 6.66
C LYS A 25 -17.01 -8.45 7.82
N GLU A 26 -16.76 -7.58 8.81
CA GLU A 26 -17.71 -7.33 9.91
C GLU A 26 -19.05 -6.80 9.38
N PHE A 27 -19.02 -5.79 8.49
CA PHE A 27 -20.24 -5.26 7.87
C PHE A 27 -20.95 -6.32 7.04
N ARG A 28 -20.20 -7.13 6.28
CA ARG A 28 -20.78 -8.22 5.48
C ARG A 28 -21.53 -9.23 6.36
N LYS A 29 -20.90 -9.67 7.44
CA LYS A 29 -21.49 -10.64 8.38
C LYS A 29 -22.71 -10.05 9.11
N ALA A 30 -22.64 -8.79 9.51
CA ALA A 30 -23.76 -8.10 10.14
C ALA A 30 -24.97 -8.01 9.20
N ALA A 31 -24.71 -7.83 7.90
CA ALA A 31 -25.74 -7.81 6.86
C ALA A 31 -26.20 -9.22 6.44
N LYS A 32 -25.62 -10.27 7.02
CA LYS A 32 -25.89 -11.68 6.70
C LYS A 32 -25.68 -11.98 5.21
N MET A 33 -24.68 -11.33 4.62
CA MET A 33 -24.35 -11.44 3.20
C MET A 33 -23.21 -12.45 3.01
N SER A 34 -23.35 -13.33 2.02
CA SER A 34 -22.27 -14.27 1.68
C SER A 34 -21.13 -13.54 0.94
N GLN A 35 -19.95 -14.15 0.94
CA GLN A 35 -18.81 -13.64 0.16
C GLN A 35 -19.14 -13.55 -1.33
N ARG A 36 -19.82 -14.55 -1.84
CA ARG A 36 -20.27 -14.59 -3.24
C ARG A 36 -21.24 -13.44 -3.56
N LYS A 37 -22.22 -13.21 -2.69
CA LYS A 37 -23.20 -12.13 -2.84
C LYS A 37 -22.50 -10.77 -2.88
N LEU A 38 -21.58 -10.51 -1.98
CA LEU A 38 -20.85 -9.24 -1.93
C LEU A 38 -19.99 -9.05 -3.19
N SER A 39 -19.33 -10.12 -3.65
CA SER A 39 -18.56 -10.07 -4.90
C SER A 39 -19.45 -9.66 -6.08
N MET A 40 -20.65 -10.23 -6.17
CA MET A 40 -21.62 -9.89 -7.21
C MET A 40 -22.11 -8.44 -7.11
N GLU A 41 -22.39 -7.97 -5.90
CA GLU A 41 -22.80 -6.57 -5.66
C GLU A 41 -21.70 -5.59 -6.08
N LEU A 42 -20.44 -5.96 -5.92
CA LEU A 42 -19.29 -5.17 -6.36
C LEU A 42 -18.98 -5.34 -7.86
N ARG A 43 -19.71 -6.22 -8.54
CA ARG A 43 -19.48 -6.54 -9.96
C ARG A 43 -18.07 -7.07 -10.22
N LEU A 44 -17.57 -7.85 -9.29
CA LEU A 44 -16.28 -8.53 -9.35
C LEU A 44 -16.46 -10.02 -9.59
N CYS A 45 -15.35 -10.72 -9.85
CA CYS A 45 -15.34 -12.18 -9.90
C CYS A 45 -15.98 -12.74 -8.62
N ILE A 46 -16.79 -13.79 -8.73
CA ILE A 46 -17.54 -14.35 -7.61
C ILE A 46 -16.68 -14.85 -6.44
N SER A 47 -15.41 -15.11 -6.69
CA SER A 47 -14.43 -15.52 -5.66
C SER A 47 -13.66 -14.36 -5.07
N TYR A 48 -13.88 -13.10 -5.53
CA TYR A 48 -13.03 -11.98 -5.14
C TYR A 48 -13.06 -11.70 -3.63
N VAL A 49 -14.23 -11.64 -3.01
CA VAL A 49 -14.35 -11.37 -1.58
C VAL A 49 -13.73 -12.50 -0.75
N ASN A 50 -13.92 -13.75 -1.18
CA ASN A 50 -13.27 -14.89 -0.55
C ASN A 50 -11.75 -14.74 -0.58
N ARG A 51 -11.20 -14.36 -1.72
CA ARG A 51 -9.76 -14.14 -1.89
C ARG A 51 -9.26 -12.95 -1.09
N ALA A 52 -10.02 -11.85 -1.07
CA ALA A 52 -9.68 -10.66 -0.28
C ALA A 52 -9.63 -10.98 1.22
N GLU A 53 -10.58 -11.78 1.72
CA GLU A 53 -10.63 -12.17 3.13
C GLU A 53 -9.58 -13.23 3.49
N ASN A 54 -8.87 -13.77 2.52
CA ASN A 54 -7.78 -14.72 2.75
C ASN A 54 -6.45 -13.96 2.84
N TYR A 55 -5.87 -13.87 4.05
CA TYR A 55 -4.63 -13.14 4.29
C TYR A 55 -3.41 -13.67 3.51
N LYS A 56 -3.48 -14.89 3.01
CA LYS A 56 -2.42 -15.52 2.19
C LYS A 56 -2.43 -15.08 0.73
N LEU A 57 -3.51 -14.43 0.30
CA LEU A 57 -3.68 -13.95 -1.07
C LEU A 57 -3.53 -12.43 -1.13
N ARG A 58 -3.31 -11.90 -2.32
CA ARG A 58 -2.96 -10.48 -2.52
C ARG A 58 -4.16 -9.56 -2.77
N GLU A 59 -5.34 -10.11 -3.02
CA GLU A 59 -6.54 -9.34 -3.31
C GLU A 59 -6.91 -8.45 -2.12
N LYS A 60 -7.21 -7.20 -2.41
CA LYS A 60 -7.59 -6.19 -1.42
C LYS A 60 -8.61 -5.22 -2.03
N TYR A 61 -9.13 -4.34 -1.22
CA TYR A 61 -10.10 -3.33 -1.69
C TYR A 61 -9.38 -2.04 -2.02
N ASN A 62 -9.71 -1.46 -3.19
CA ASN A 62 -9.24 -0.14 -3.58
C ASN A 62 -10.29 0.93 -3.22
N LEU A 63 -10.00 2.19 -3.48
CA LEU A 63 -10.91 3.30 -3.16
C LEU A 63 -12.27 3.17 -3.86
N ASN A 64 -12.27 2.69 -5.11
CA ASN A 64 -13.52 2.47 -5.84
C ASN A 64 -14.38 1.40 -5.17
N HIS A 65 -13.74 0.32 -4.70
CA HIS A 65 -14.44 -0.71 -3.95
C HIS A 65 -15.03 -0.15 -2.66
N LEU A 66 -14.26 0.63 -1.91
CA LEU A 66 -14.72 1.20 -0.64
C LEU A 66 -15.88 2.15 -0.84
N ASN A 67 -15.86 2.94 -1.91
CA ASN A 67 -16.95 3.84 -2.25
C ASN A 67 -18.26 3.07 -2.46
N GLU A 68 -18.21 1.97 -3.22
CA GLU A 68 -19.40 1.16 -3.47
C GLU A 68 -19.82 0.35 -2.25
N LEU A 69 -18.85 -0.14 -1.46
CA LEU A 69 -19.14 -0.83 -0.20
C LEU A 69 -19.87 0.07 0.79
N SER A 70 -19.52 1.35 0.86
CA SER A 70 -20.22 2.30 1.72
C SER A 70 -21.70 2.46 1.34
N LYS A 71 -22.02 2.42 0.06
CA LYS A 71 -23.39 2.44 -0.44
C LYS A 71 -24.14 1.14 -0.12
N ILE A 72 -23.48 -0.01 -0.36
CA ILE A 72 -24.05 -1.33 -0.10
C ILE A 72 -24.43 -1.48 1.37
N PHE A 73 -23.56 -1.05 2.28
CA PHE A 73 -23.77 -1.17 3.72
C PHE A 73 -24.39 0.07 4.37
N ASN A 74 -24.68 1.10 3.58
CA ASN A 74 -25.26 2.36 4.05
C ASN A 74 -24.47 2.96 5.21
N CYS A 75 -23.15 3.12 5.01
CA CYS A 75 -22.22 3.68 5.99
C CYS A 75 -21.27 4.66 5.32
N SER A 76 -20.40 5.30 6.10
CA SER A 76 -19.37 6.17 5.58
C SER A 76 -18.15 5.35 5.15
N ILE A 77 -17.42 5.81 4.14
CA ILE A 77 -16.11 5.23 3.77
C ILE A 77 -15.18 5.22 4.99
N ALA A 78 -15.25 6.26 5.82
CA ALA A 78 -14.45 6.38 7.04
C ALA A 78 -14.66 5.21 8.01
N ASP A 79 -15.84 4.58 7.98
CA ASP A 79 -16.15 3.45 8.87
C ASP A 79 -15.29 2.22 8.58
N PHE A 80 -14.69 2.14 7.39
CA PHE A 80 -13.78 1.05 7.02
C PHE A 80 -12.31 1.35 7.37
N LEU A 81 -12.00 2.60 7.70
CA LEU A 81 -10.62 3.05 7.87
C LEU A 81 -10.22 3.16 9.35
N PRO A 82 -8.95 2.90 9.68
CA PRO A 82 -8.47 3.10 11.05
C PRO A 82 -8.40 4.59 11.38
N SER A 83 -8.65 4.97 12.63
CA SER A 83 -8.61 6.35 13.08
C SER A 83 -7.67 6.52 14.26
N PRO A 84 -6.71 7.45 14.21
CA PRO A 84 -6.40 8.34 13.08
C PRO A 84 -5.64 7.64 11.95
N ASN A 85 -4.93 6.56 12.26
CA ASN A 85 -4.12 5.81 11.29
C ASN A 85 -3.65 4.50 11.93
N VAL A 86 -2.84 3.72 11.21
CA VAL A 86 -2.10 2.57 11.75
C VAL A 86 -0.70 3.07 12.13
N GLU A 87 -0.25 2.79 13.35
CA GLU A 87 1.04 3.29 13.86
C GLU A 87 2.25 2.75 13.12
N ILE A 88 2.20 1.50 12.69
CA ILE A 88 3.29 0.84 11.98
C ILE A 88 3.52 1.48 10.60
N ASP A 89 4.77 1.45 10.13
CA ASP A 89 5.13 1.92 8.79
C ASP A 89 4.60 0.92 7.74
N THR A 90 3.43 1.20 7.18
CA THR A 90 2.78 0.33 6.19
C THR A 90 3.42 0.39 4.81
N ILE A 91 4.18 1.46 4.50
CA ILE A 91 4.97 1.53 3.26
C ILE A 91 6.13 0.56 3.35
N ASN A 92 6.82 0.50 4.49
CA ASN A 92 7.87 -0.48 4.71
C ASN A 92 7.33 -1.91 4.64
N GLN A 93 6.17 -2.18 5.27
CA GLN A 93 5.49 -3.48 5.14
C GLN A 93 5.21 -3.83 3.68
N TYR A 94 4.67 -2.88 2.92
CA TYR A 94 4.35 -3.08 1.51
C TYR A 94 5.60 -3.44 0.71
N LEU A 95 6.70 -2.73 0.93
CA LEU A 95 7.96 -2.99 0.23
C LEU A 95 8.55 -4.35 0.61
N GLU A 96 8.44 -4.76 1.88
CA GLU A 96 8.88 -6.10 2.31
C GLU A 96 8.08 -7.22 1.62
N LEU A 97 6.80 -6.97 1.33
CA LEU A 97 5.95 -7.91 0.59
C LEU A 97 6.23 -7.89 -0.92
N HIS A 98 6.95 -6.88 -1.43
CA HIS A 98 7.25 -6.71 -2.85
C HIS A 98 8.76 -6.45 -3.05
N PRO A 99 9.61 -7.49 -2.89
CA PRO A 99 11.07 -7.32 -2.92
C PRO A 99 11.61 -6.71 -4.22
N LYS A 100 10.99 -7.05 -5.36
CA LYS A 100 11.39 -6.51 -6.66
C LYS A 100 11.14 -5.01 -6.76
N LEU A 101 10.00 -4.57 -6.24
CA LEU A 101 9.65 -3.14 -6.19
C LEU A 101 10.57 -2.39 -5.24
N LYS A 102 10.86 -2.97 -4.08
CA LYS A 102 11.80 -2.42 -3.10
C LYS A 102 13.18 -2.19 -3.73
N ALA A 103 13.73 -3.20 -4.40
CA ALA A 103 15.02 -3.12 -5.06
C ALA A 103 15.04 -2.05 -6.16
N ARG A 104 13.98 -1.99 -6.97
CA ARG A 104 13.86 -0.98 -8.02
C ARG A 104 13.82 0.43 -7.44
N ASN A 105 13.05 0.65 -6.39
CA ASN A 105 12.90 1.95 -5.75
C ASN A 105 14.22 2.41 -5.11
N GLU A 106 14.93 1.51 -4.44
CA GLU A 106 16.25 1.80 -3.85
C GLU A 106 17.25 2.23 -4.92
N LYS A 107 17.25 1.54 -6.05
CA LYS A 107 18.10 1.89 -7.20
C LYS A 107 17.76 3.27 -7.76
N MET A 108 16.48 3.56 -7.93
CA MET A 108 16.00 4.85 -8.43
C MET A 108 16.40 6.00 -7.49
N ILE A 109 16.30 5.79 -6.19
CA ILE A 109 16.70 6.77 -5.19
C ILE A 109 18.21 7.04 -5.26
N LYS A 110 19.04 5.99 -5.32
CA LYS A 110 20.49 6.11 -5.47
C LYS A 110 20.86 6.88 -6.73
N ASP A 111 20.24 6.53 -7.86
CA ASP A 111 20.50 7.20 -9.15
C ASP A 111 20.13 8.68 -9.09
N ALA A 112 19.01 9.02 -8.45
CA ALA A 112 18.58 10.40 -8.28
C ALA A 112 19.53 11.20 -7.37
N GLU A 113 19.98 10.61 -6.26
CA GLU A 113 20.95 11.22 -5.35
C GLU A 113 22.30 11.48 -6.06
N GLU A 114 22.77 10.51 -6.82
CA GLU A 114 24.01 10.63 -7.58
C GLU A 114 23.93 11.73 -8.65
N LYS A 115 22.81 11.80 -9.39
CA LYS A 115 22.59 12.89 -10.35
C LYS A 115 22.55 14.26 -9.67
N GLY A 116 21.90 14.36 -8.53
CA GLY A 116 21.84 15.60 -7.75
C GLY A 116 23.23 16.04 -7.27
N ARG A 117 24.04 15.10 -6.81
CA ARG A 117 25.42 15.36 -6.39
C ARG A 117 26.27 15.85 -7.58
N LYS A 118 26.20 15.16 -8.72
CA LYS A 118 26.94 15.56 -9.94
C LYS A 118 26.56 16.97 -10.41
N LYS A 119 25.28 17.30 -10.39
CA LYS A 119 24.81 18.65 -10.75
C LYS A 119 25.36 19.72 -9.81
N ARG A 120 25.42 19.46 -8.53
CA ARG A 120 25.98 20.37 -7.53
C ARG A 120 27.48 20.59 -7.75
N GLU A 121 28.23 19.51 -7.99
CA GLU A 121 29.65 19.56 -8.30
C GLU A 121 29.95 20.36 -9.55
N GLU A 122 29.15 20.18 -10.62
CA GLU A 122 29.27 20.95 -11.86
C GLU A 122 28.99 22.42 -11.66
N LYS A 123 27.97 22.78 -10.84
CA LYS A 123 27.69 24.18 -10.50
C LYS A 123 28.82 24.81 -9.73
N GLU A 124 29.44 24.09 -8.78
CA GLU A 124 30.60 24.58 -8.04
C GLU A 124 31.79 24.83 -8.94
N LYS A 125 32.08 23.89 -9.87
CA LYS A 125 33.15 24.03 -10.84
C LYS A 125 32.94 25.24 -11.77
N LYS A 126 31.73 25.43 -12.28
CA LYS A 126 31.35 26.58 -13.09
C LYS A 126 31.47 27.89 -12.30
N GLY A 127 31.07 27.90 -11.04
CA GLY A 127 31.22 29.05 -10.15
C GLY A 127 32.67 29.41 -9.90
N LYS A 128 33.54 28.44 -9.71
CA LYS A 128 34.98 28.65 -9.52
C LYS A 128 35.65 29.19 -10.82
N VAL A 129 35.27 28.68 -11.97
CA VAL A 129 35.79 29.16 -13.26
C VAL A 129 35.36 30.61 -13.50
N ARG A 130 34.10 30.95 -13.23
CA ARG A 130 33.61 32.34 -13.33
C ARG A 130 34.38 33.30 -12.42
N ARG A 131 34.64 32.92 -11.17
CA ARG A 131 35.41 33.74 -10.23
C ARG A 131 36.84 34.02 -10.71
N LYS A 132 37.50 32.99 -11.28
CA LYS A 132 38.86 33.16 -11.86
C LYS A 132 38.85 34.11 -13.05
N ASN A 133 37.83 34.06 -13.89
CA ASN A 133 37.70 34.96 -15.04
C ASN A 133 37.40 36.41 -14.61
N ASP A 134 36.69 36.61 -13.50
CA ASP A 134 36.35 37.92 -12.96
C ASP A 134 37.55 38.61 -12.27
N GLU A 135 38.57 37.85 -11.84
CA GLU A 135 39.80 38.34 -11.21
C GLU A 135 40.85 38.83 -12.21
N ILE A 136 40.64 38.68 -13.50
CA ILE A 136 41.51 39.17 -14.58
C ILE A 136 40.96 40.52 -15.09
#